data_f7a22168b1bd6b1359fc72c656eb18e2
#
_entry.id   f7a22168b1bd6b1359fc72c656eb18e2
#
_cell.length_a   1.000
_cell.length_b   1.000
_cell.length_c   1.000
_cell.angle_alpha   90.00
_cell.angle_beta   90.00
_cell.angle_gamma   90.00
#
_symmetry.space_group_name_H-M   'P 1'
#
loop_
_entity.id
_entity.type
_entity.pdbx_description
1 polymer ?
#
loop_
_entity_poly.entity_id
_entity_poly.type
_entity_poly.pdbx_seq_one_letter_code
_entity_poly.pdbx_strand_id
1 'polypeptide(L)'
;SAVVAADLEQLAARLQSAQRPVILAGGGRWDAQDRSALQACAHKLNIPVVTGFRYHDLFDNTDPLFVGEAGVGMTANTKRVLTEADAVLAVNLRFGEMTTDAFTLFGANRGAQWIAQSHRSGDEFHKYVAPNLSMISDPAPLLQGLMARLEASAMRQDPAWAKSAHAGFDAAQTAKAQPSPVDMGVVTRTVQAMLPADAIVTNGAGNFAIWPNKFMQFSQHQRLLAPQSGAMGYGLPAAIAAKVEYPERCVVCFAGDGDFQMNCQELGAALQAQARPIVLIVNK
;
A
#
# COMPACT_ATOMS: atom_id res chain seq x y z
N SER A 1 13.67 -0.35 17.65
CA SER A 1 13.37 -0.36 19.10
C SER A 1 12.48 -1.54 19.41
N ALA A 2 12.71 -2.19 20.57
CA ALA A 2 11.83 -3.27 21.04
C ALA A 2 10.50 -2.66 21.52
N VAL A 3 9.39 -3.25 21.10
CA VAL A 3 8.05 -2.86 21.57
C VAL A 3 7.87 -3.26 23.03
N VAL A 4 7.20 -2.42 23.81
CA VAL A 4 6.90 -2.71 25.21
C VAL A 4 6.01 -3.95 25.31
N ALA A 5 6.34 -4.88 26.21
CA ALA A 5 5.64 -6.16 26.33
C ALA A 5 4.14 -5.98 26.63
N ALA A 6 3.79 -5.07 27.53
CA ALA A 6 2.40 -4.76 27.88
C ALA A 6 1.58 -4.24 26.69
N ASP A 7 2.18 -3.41 25.81
CA ASP A 7 1.53 -2.90 24.61
C ASP A 7 1.21 -4.03 23.62
N LEU A 8 2.13 -4.99 23.47
CA LEU A 8 1.91 -6.17 22.62
C LEU A 8 0.83 -7.10 23.18
N GLU A 9 0.76 -7.26 24.49
CA GLU A 9 -0.31 -8.03 25.15
C GLU A 9 -1.67 -7.37 24.95
N GLN A 10 -1.77 -6.05 25.12
CA GLN A 10 -2.98 -5.29 24.87
C GLN A 10 -3.40 -5.40 23.40
N LEU A 11 -2.46 -5.25 22.46
CA LEU A 11 -2.71 -5.40 21.03
C LEU A 11 -3.22 -6.79 20.68
N ALA A 12 -2.54 -7.83 21.17
CA ALA A 12 -2.92 -9.23 20.94
C ALA A 12 -4.33 -9.51 21.45
N ALA A 13 -4.64 -9.15 22.70
CA ALA A 13 -5.95 -9.34 23.30
C ALA A 13 -7.06 -8.62 22.49
N ARG A 14 -6.79 -7.40 22.03
CA ARG A 14 -7.77 -6.64 21.26
C ARG A 14 -8.03 -7.24 19.88
N LEU A 15 -6.97 -7.64 19.16
CA LEU A 15 -7.13 -8.29 17.86
C LEU A 15 -7.82 -9.65 17.96
N GLN A 16 -7.58 -10.41 19.01
CA GLN A 16 -8.25 -11.69 19.27
C GLN A 16 -9.74 -11.54 19.53
N SER A 17 -10.16 -10.45 20.18
CA SER A 17 -11.57 -10.19 20.50
C SER A 17 -12.33 -9.51 19.35
N ALA A 18 -11.62 -8.97 18.37
CA ALA A 18 -12.21 -8.26 17.22
C ALA A 18 -12.96 -9.22 16.29
N GLN A 19 -14.09 -8.76 15.77
CA GLN A 19 -14.88 -9.51 14.79
C GLN A 19 -14.49 -9.14 13.35
N ARG A 20 -14.10 -7.90 13.14
CA ARG A 20 -13.77 -7.33 11.83
C ARG A 20 -12.44 -6.54 11.91
N PRO A 21 -11.34 -7.18 12.27
CA PRO A 21 -10.05 -6.49 12.29
C PRO A 21 -9.55 -6.21 10.88
N VAL A 22 -8.69 -5.19 10.74
CA VAL A 22 -7.97 -4.87 9.51
C VAL A 22 -6.54 -4.41 9.84
N ILE A 23 -5.57 -4.82 9.03
CA ILE A 23 -4.23 -4.24 9.03
C ILE A 23 -4.19 -3.15 7.95
N LEU A 24 -3.74 -1.94 8.32
CA LEU A 24 -3.51 -0.84 7.41
C LEU A 24 -2.01 -0.52 7.40
N ALA A 25 -1.31 -0.99 6.36
CA ALA A 25 0.15 -0.88 6.25
C ALA A 25 0.56 0.29 5.35
N GLY A 26 1.57 1.05 5.74
CA GLY A 26 2.06 2.17 4.92
C GLY A 26 3.40 2.71 5.40
N GLY A 27 3.76 3.91 4.95
CA GLY A 27 5.01 4.57 5.30
C GLY A 27 6.24 4.01 4.57
N GLY A 28 7.33 4.78 4.61
CA GLY A 28 8.58 4.42 3.94
C GLY A 28 9.43 3.40 4.70
N ARG A 29 10.51 2.98 4.05
CA ARG A 29 11.57 2.13 4.63
C ARG A 29 11.10 0.71 5.02
N TRP A 30 10.36 0.06 4.15
CA TRP A 30 10.06 -1.36 4.29
C TRP A 30 11.14 -2.20 3.61
N ASP A 31 11.82 -3.04 4.36
CA ASP A 31 12.74 -4.03 3.81
C ASP A 31 12.03 -5.38 3.53
N ALA A 32 12.80 -6.38 3.12
CA ALA A 32 12.27 -7.71 2.84
C ALA A 32 11.75 -8.41 4.11
N GLN A 33 12.40 -8.18 5.25
CA GLN A 33 12.00 -8.76 6.53
C GLN A 33 10.67 -8.15 7.02
N ASP A 34 10.51 -6.84 6.88
CA ASP A 34 9.28 -6.13 7.24
C ASP A 34 8.09 -6.68 6.44
N ARG A 35 8.24 -6.86 5.12
CA ARG A 35 7.19 -7.40 4.24
C ARG A 35 6.86 -8.85 4.57
N SER A 36 7.89 -9.68 4.78
CA SER A 36 7.68 -11.07 5.18
C SER A 36 6.97 -11.18 6.53
N ALA A 37 7.31 -10.32 7.48
CA ALA A 37 6.64 -10.27 8.78
C ALA A 37 5.16 -9.82 8.64
N LEU A 38 4.87 -8.86 7.76
CA LEU A 38 3.50 -8.43 7.48
C LEU A 38 2.67 -9.57 6.90
N GLN A 39 3.20 -10.26 5.90
CA GLN A 39 2.51 -11.39 5.28
C GLN A 39 2.28 -12.52 6.27
N ALA A 40 3.31 -12.93 7.01
CA ALA A 40 3.20 -13.97 8.03
C ALA A 40 2.18 -13.63 9.12
N CYS A 41 2.18 -12.37 9.57
CA CYS A 41 1.25 -11.88 10.58
C CYS A 41 -0.19 -11.88 10.06
N ALA A 42 -0.43 -11.34 8.87
CA ALA A 42 -1.75 -11.32 8.25
C ALA A 42 -2.33 -12.73 8.10
N HIS A 43 -1.52 -13.70 7.60
CA HIS A 43 -1.94 -15.10 7.47
C HIS A 43 -2.17 -15.77 8.82
N LYS A 44 -1.25 -15.61 9.79
CA LYS A 44 -1.42 -16.18 11.14
C LYS A 44 -2.71 -15.69 11.80
N LEU A 45 -3.07 -14.43 11.56
CA LEU A 45 -4.24 -13.77 12.15
C LEU A 45 -5.49 -13.86 11.26
N ASN A 46 -5.37 -14.31 10.02
CA ASN A 46 -6.41 -14.26 8.98
C ASN A 46 -7.06 -12.86 8.89
N ILE A 47 -6.23 -11.81 8.97
CA ILE A 47 -6.69 -10.42 8.95
C ILE A 47 -6.47 -9.82 7.55
N PRO A 48 -7.50 -9.22 6.93
CA PRO A 48 -7.35 -8.53 5.66
C PRO A 48 -6.40 -7.32 5.77
N VAL A 49 -5.62 -7.10 4.70
CA VAL A 49 -4.63 -6.04 4.60
C VAL A 49 -5.06 -4.99 3.59
N VAL A 50 -5.08 -3.75 4.04
CA VAL A 50 -5.19 -2.55 3.20
C VAL A 50 -3.85 -1.84 3.22
N THR A 51 -3.38 -1.34 2.10
CA THR A 51 -2.19 -0.50 2.06
C THR A 51 -2.55 0.97 2.00
N GLY A 52 -1.70 1.83 2.54
CA GLY A 52 -1.87 3.28 2.44
C GLY A 52 -1.56 3.79 1.04
N PHE A 53 -1.82 5.06 0.80
CA PHE A 53 -1.65 5.73 -0.50
C PHE A 53 -0.27 5.51 -1.10
N ARG A 54 -0.26 4.88 -2.28
CA ARG A 54 0.94 4.57 -3.07
C ARG A 54 1.93 3.59 -2.41
N TYR A 55 1.38 2.67 -1.63
CA TYR A 55 2.12 1.58 -0.99
C TYR A 55 1.59 0.19 -1.39
N HIS A 56 1.01 0.05 -2.59
CA HIS A 56 0.45 -1.23 -3.07
C HIS A 56 1.40 -2.41 -2.95
N ASP A 57 2.69 -2.17 -3.20
CA ASP A 57 3.72 -3.18 -3.24
C ASP A 57 4.19 -3.68 -1.87
N LEU A 58 3.61 -3.17 -0.78
CA LEU A 58 3.93 -3.64 0.57
C LEU A 58 3.40 -5.03 0.86
N PHE A 59 2.33 -5.43 0.20
CA PHE A 59 1.70 -6.73 0.35
C PHE A 59 1.45 -7.33 -1.04
N ASP A 60 1.50 -8.65 -1.17
CA ASP A 60 1.22 -9.31 -2.43
C ASP A 60 -0.26 -9.11 -2.81
N ASN A 61 -0.52 -8.49 -3.96
CA ASN A 61 -1.88 -8.14 -4.34
C ASN A 61 -2.68 -9.35 -4.85
N THR A 62 -2.02 -10.47 -5.11
CA THR A 62 -2.68 -11.73 -5.46
C THR A 62 -3.04 -12.57 -4.23
N ASP A 63 -2.60 -12.14 -3.04
CA ASP A 63 -2.90 -12.81 -1.79
C ASP A 63 -4.38 -12.62 -1.39
N PRO A 64 -5.08 -13.69 -0.96
CA PRO A 64 -6.50 -13.63 -0.60
C PRO A 64 -6.82 -12.73 0.60
N LEU A 65 -5.81 -12.20 1.29
CA LEU A 65 -5.98 -11.21 2.36
C LEU A 65 -5.81 -9.77 1.88
N PHE A 66 -5.37 -9.52 0.64
CA PHE A 66 -5.26 -8.16 0.12
C PHE A 66 -6.63 -7.56 -0.22
N VAL A 67 -6.85 -6.31 0.16
CA VAL A 67 -8.15 -5.63 -0.01
C VAL A 67 -8.07 -4.41 -0.92
N GLY A 68 -6.86 -3.91 -1.17
CA GLY A 68 -6.64 -2.72 -1.97
C GLY A 68 -5.93 -1.60 -1.21
N GLU A 69 -5.97 -0.42 -1.79
CA GLU A 69 -5.29 0.78 -1.30
C GLU A 69 -6.27 1.79 -0.71
N ALA A 70 -5.90 2.37 0.42
CA ALA A 70 -6.53 3.55 0.97
C ALA A 70 -5.86 4.81 0.39
N GLY A 71 -6.49 5.44 -0.59
CA GLY A 71 -5.93 6.59 -1.28
C GLY A 71 -6.87 7.19 -2.32
N VAL A 72 -6.32 8.02 -3.19
CA VAL A 72 -7.08 8.59 -4.32
C VAL A 72 -7.51 7.46 -5.26
N GLY A 73 -8.80 7.29 -5.44
CA GLY A 73 -9.35 6.18 -6.23
C GLY A 73 -9.64 4.92 -5.40
N MET A 74 -9.57 5.01 -4.08
CA MET A 74 -10.02 3.96 -3.16
C MET A 74 -11.39 3.41 -3.58
N THR A 75 -11.51 2.09 -3.63
CA THR A 75 -12.77 1.45 -4.01
C THR A 75 -13.82 1.57 -2.90
N ALA A 76 -15.09 1.50 -3.28
CA ALA A 76 -16.17 1.45 -2.29
C ALA A 76 -16.00 0.27 -1.31
N ASN A 77 -15.45 -0.86 -1.78
CA ASN A 77 -15.17 -2.01 -0.92
C ASN A 77 -14.05 -1.71 0.09
N THR A 78 -12.95 -1.12 -0.33
CA THR A 78 -11.85 -0.74 0.57
C THR A 78 -12.34 0.25 1.63
N LYS A 79 -13.14 1.25 1.21
CA LYS A 79 -13.75 2.21 2.14
C LYS A 79 -14.68 1.51 3.13
N ARG A 80 -15.52 0.59 2.67
CA ARG A 80 -16.41 -0.23 3.52
C ARG A 80 -15.61 -1.00 4.56
N VAL A 81 -14.57 -1.73 4.14
CA VAL A 81 -13.72 -2.52 5.06
C VAL A 81 -13.10 -1.64 6.14
N LEU A 82 -12.55 -0.48 5.76
CA LEU A 82 -11.97 0.45 6.73
C LEU A 82 -13.00 1.07 7.67
N THR A 83 -14.23 1.31 7.20
CA THR A 83 -15.29 1.92 8.01
C THR A 83 -15.95 0.92 8.94
N GLU A 84 -16.15 -0.34 8.50
CA GLU A 84 -16.80 -1.39 9.26
C GLU A 84 -15.87 -2.13 10.21
N ALA A 85 -14.55 -1.95 10.07
CA ALA A 85 -13.57 -2.55 10.98
C ALA A 85 -13.80 -2.11 12.42
N ASP A 86 -13.81 -3.06 13.34
CA ASP A 86 -13.92 -2.80 14.79
C ASP A 86 -12.54 -2.66 15.47
N ALA A 87 -11.50 -3.16 14.81
CA ALA A 87 -10.11 -2.97 15.22
C ALA A 87 -9.22 -2.70 13.99
N VAL A 88 -8.41 -1.65 14.05
CA VAL A 88 -7.45 -1.26 13.01
C VAL A 88 -6.05 -1.30 13.59
N LEU A 89 -5.18 -2.12 12.99
CA LEU A 89 -3.74 -2.09 13.26
C LEU A 89 -3.04 -1.29 12.14
N ALA A 90 -2.73 -0.04 12.40
CA ALA A 90 -1.95 0.79 11.50
C ALA A 90 -0.45 0.55 11.70
N VAL A 91 0.22 -0.04 10.70
CA VAL A 91 1.64 -0.41 10.76
C VAL A 91 2.48 0.57 9.97
N ASN A 92 3.37 1.28 10.66
CA ASN A 92 4.28 2.28 10.11
C ASN A 92 3.55 3.33 9.24
N LEU A 93 2.30 3.56 9.53
CA LEU A 93 1.40 4.39 8.74
C LEU A 93 1.33 5.82 9.28
N ARG A 94 1.39 6.78 8.36
CA ARG A 94 0.96 8.14 8.58
C ARG A 94 -0.51 8.28 8.16
N PHE A 95 -1.36 8.74 9.06
CA PHE A 95 -2.76 9.08 8.75
C PHE A 95 -2.81 10.45 8.05
N GLY A 96 -2.44 10.46 6.77
CA GLY A 96 -2.49 11.66 5.93
C GLY A 96 -3.81 11.79 5.18
N GLU A 97 -4.03 12.95 4.56
CA GLU A 97 -5.25 13.30 3.83
C GLU A 97 -5.69 12.22 2.83
N MET A 98 -4.78 11.74 1.99
CA MET A 98 -5.10 10.77 0.95
C MET A 98 -5.53 9.42 1.52
N THR A 99 -4.82 8.90 2.52
CA THR A 99 -5.12 7.62 3.15
C THR A 99 -6.41 7.64 3.96
N THR A 100 -6.79 8.81 4.47
CA THR A 100 -7.97 8.98 5.33
C THR A 100 -9.19 9.55 4.61
N ASP A 101 -9.17 9.55 3.28
CA ASP A 101 -10.26 10.11 2.46
C ASP A 101 -10.63 11.54 2.92
N ALA A 102 -9.67 12.46 2.77
CA ALA A 102 -9.78 13.85 3.22
C ALA A 102 -10.14 13.98 4.72
N PHE A 103 -9.51 13.16 5.56
CA PHE A 103 -9.73 13.11 7.02
C PHE A 103 -11.15 12.72 7.45
N THR A 104 -11.91 12.07 6.58
CA THR A 104 -13.26 11.58 6.89
C THR A 104 -13.25 10.20 7.54
N LEU A 105 -12.23 9.36 7.24
CA LEU A 105 -12.02 8.08 7.90
C LEU A 105 -11.27 8.27 9.22
N PHE A 106 -11.58 7.42 10.20
CA PHE A 106 -10.90 7.36 11.51
C PHE A 106 -10.98 8.65 12.36
N GLY A 107 -11.78 9.62 11.95
CA GLY A 107 -11.96 10.88 12.67
C GLY A 107 -12.92 10.79 13.86
N ALA A 108 -13.50 11.94 14.25
CA ALA A 108 -14.42 12.05 15.38
C ALA A 108 -15.65 11.12 15.29
N ASN A 109 -16.08 10.76 14.09
CA ASN A 109 -17.24 9.90 13.83
C ASN A 109 -16.90 8.41 13.69
N ARG A 110 -15.69 7.97 14.06
CA ARG A 110 -15.26 6.55 13.94
C ARG A 110 -16.06 5.58 14.84
N GLY A 111 -16.94 6.08 15.71
CA GLY A 111 -17.71 5.25 16.62
C GLY A 111 -16.86 4.50 17.64
N ALA A 112 -17.16 3.22 17.85
CA ALA A 112 -16.43 2.32 18.75
C ALA A 112 -15.18 1.68 18.16
N GLN A 113 -14.73 2.14 16.99
CA GLN A 113 -13.55 1.59 16.31
C GLN A 113 -12.28 1.78 17.16
N TRP A 114 -11.58 0.69 17.43
CA TRP A 114 -10.34 0.71 18.19
C TRP A 114 -9.15 0.77 17.22
N ILE A 115 -8.22 1.67 17.46
CA ILE A 115 -7.07 1.88 16.58
C ILE A 115 -5.78 1.74 17.37
N ALA A 116 -4.91 0.82 16.93
CA ALA A 116 -3.50 0.80 17.30
C ALA A 116 -2.69 1.41 16.15
N GLN A 117 -1.77 2.31 16.46
CA GLN A 117 -0.84 2.86 15.49
C GLN A 117 0.59 2.58 15.92
N SER A 118 1.37 2.00 15.02
CA SER A 118 2.83 1.96 15.14
C SER A 118 3.48 2.87 14.13
N HIS A 119 4.57 3.51 14.53
CA HIS A 119 5.40 4.30 13.65
C HIS A 119 6.82 4.40 14.21
N ARG A 120 7.81 4.63 13.35
CA ARG A 120 9.22 4.80 13.78
C ARG A 120 9.47 6.07 14.57
N SER A 121 8.67 7.10 14.34
CA SER A 121 8.70 8.37 15.06
C SER A 121 7.41 8.58 15.85
N GLY A 122 7.54 9.00 17.10
CA GLY A 122 6.41 9.41 17.93
C GLY A 122 5.71 10.68 17.42
N ASP A 123 6.36 11.47 16.58
CA ASP A 123 5.79 12.70 16.01
C ASP A 123 4.60 12.45 15.09
N GLU A 124 4.40 11.20 14.62
CA GLU A 124 3.26 10.85 13.77
C GLU A 124 1.99 10.49 14.55
N PHE A 125 2.08 10.32 15.86
CA PHE A 125 0.93 10.02 16.69
C PHE A 125 0.10 11.27 17.00
N HIS A 126 -1.21 11.09 17.11
CA HIS A 126 -2.17 12.14 17.50
C HIS A 126 -2.24 13.37 16.59
N LYS A 127 -1.69 13.32 15.36
CA LYS A 127 -1.79 14.44 14.43
C LYS A 127 -3.22 14.63 13.91
N TYR A 128 -3.85 13.54 13.45
CA TYR A 128 -5.19 13.57 12.85
C TYR A 128 -6.11 12.50 13.45
N VAL A 129 -5.55 11.36 13.81
CA VAL A 129 -6.24 10.27 14.46
C VAL A 129 -5.68 10.14 15.86
N ALA A 130 -6.55 10.04 16.86
CA ALA A 130 -6.14 9.71 18.23
C ALA A 130 -6.20 8.18 18.41
N PRO A 131 -5.08 7.45 18.29
CA PRO A 131 -5.09 6.00 18.46
C PRO A 131 -5.35 5.65 19.94
N ASN A 132 -5.95 4.47 20.14
CA ASN A 132 -6.13 3.91 21.48
C ASN A 132 -4.83 3.32 22.02
N LEU A 133 -3.93 2.91 21.12
CA LEU A 133 -2.60 2.40 21.46
C LEU A 133 -1.57 2.95 20.46
N SER A 134 -0.49 3.55 20.96
CA SER A 134 0.59 4.10 20.15
C SER A 134 1.91 3.39 20.47
N MET A 135 2.61 2.88 19.44
CA MET A 135 3.85 2.10 19.64
C MET A 135 4.97 2.63 18.73
N ILE A 136 6.09 3.03 19.31
CA ILE A 136 7.28 3.38 18.52
C ILE A 136 8.01 2.09 18.18
N SER A 137 7.92 1.68 16.90
CA SER A 137 8.55 0.44 16.42
C SER A 137 8.72 0.45 14.91
N ASP A 138 9.69 -0.32 14.44
CA ASP A 138 9.76 -0.82 13.07
C ASP A 138 8.71 -1.92 12.84
N PRO A 139 8.30 -2.18 11.58
CA PRO A 139 7.26 -3.17 11.29
C PRO A 139 7.62 -4.59 11.74
N ALA A 140 8.79 -5.12 11.39
CA ALA A 140 9.14 -6.50 11.70
C ALA A 140 9.19 -6.79 13.21
N PRO A 141 9.85 -5.99 14.07
CA PRO A 141 9.82 -6.20 15.51
C PRO A 141 8.41 -6.19 16.12
N LEU A 142 7.55 -5.28 15.67
CA LEU A 142 6.15 -5.22 16.09
C LEU A 142 5.40 -6.51 15.73
N LEU A 143 5.43 -6.87 14.44
CA LEU A 143 4.63 -7.99 13.91
C LEU A 143 5.12 -9.33 14.45
N GLN A 144 6.43 -9.53 14.56
CA GLN A 144 7.02 -10.71 15.16
C GLN A 144 6.70 -10.79 16.66
N GLY A 145 6.81 -9.67 17.38
CA GLY A 145 6.47 -9.58 18.79
C GLY A 145 4.98 -9.87 19.05
N LEU A 146 4.09 -9.41 18.17
CA LEU A 146 2.66 -9.72 18.20
C LEU A 146 2.43 -11.22 17.96
N MET A 147 3.01 -11.78 16.91
CA MET A 147 2.86 -13.21 16.57
C MET A 147 3.36 -14.15 17.68
N ALA A 148 4.37 -13.74 18.43
CA ALA A 148 4.91 -14.51 19.55
C ALA A 148 3.96 -14.58 20.77
N ARG A 149 3.00 -13.65 20.86
CA ARG A 149 2.01 -13.59 21.96
C ARG A 149 0.69 -14.26 21.63
N LEU A 150 0.50 -14.63 20.36
CA LEU A 150 -0.73 -15.26 19.92
C LEU A 150 -0.58 -16.78 20.00
N GLU A 151 -1.33 -17.41 20.89
CA GLU A 151 -1.42 -18.86 20.92
C GLU A 151 -2.08 -19.39 19.62
N ALA A 152 -1.62 -20.55 19.17
CA ALA A 152 -2.09 -21.16 17.92
C ALA A 152 -3.60 -21.48 17.90
N SER A 153 -4.20 -21.60 19.08
CA SER A 153 -5.61 -21.99 19.28
C SER A 153 -6.59 -20.81 19.45
N ALA A 154 -6.09 -19.56 19.54
CA ALA A 154 -6.88 -18.45 20.06
C ALA A 154 -7.59 -17.59 19.02
N MET A 155 -7.49 -17.93 17.74
CA MET A 155 -7.95 -17.04 16.69
C MET A 155 -9.36 -17.37 16.20
N ARG A 156 -10.33 -16.70 16.80
CA ARG A 156 -11.73 -16.69 16.33
C ARG A 156 -11.99 -15.50 15.43
N GLN A 157 -11.36 -15.48 14.26
CA GLN A 157 -11.78 -14.50 13.26
C GLN A 157 -12.77 -15.16 12.31
N ASP A 158 -13.83 -14.45 12.00
CA ASP A 158 -14.77 -14.91 11.00
C ASP A 158 -14.08 -14.97 9.63
N PRO A 159 -13.85 -16.17 9.08
CA PRO A 159 -13.23 -16.30 7.76
C PRO A 159 -14.01 -15.58 6.66
N ALA A 160 -15.32 -15.36 6.88
CA ALA A 160 -16.18 -14.65 5.95
C ALA A 160 -15.78 -13.18 5.81
N TRP A 161 -15.24 -12.56 6.86
CA TRP A 161 -14.80 -11.17 6.82
C TRP A 161 -13.67 -10.96 5.80
N ALA A 162 -12.57 -11.67 5.94
CA ALA A 162 -11.42 -11.58 5.03
C ALA A 162 -11.81 -11.99 3.60
N LYS A 163 -12.56 -13.09 3.44
CA LYS A 163 -13.04 -13.55 2.13
C LYS A 163 -13.93 -12.52 1.44
N SER A 164 -14.87 -11.91 2.15
CA SER A 164 -15.74 -10.86 1.62
C SER A 164 -14.94 -9.60 1.23
N ALA A 165 -13.95 -9.24 2.03
CA ALA A 165 -13.09 -8.09 1.78
C ALA A 165 -12.27 -8.28 0.49
N HIS A 166 -11.66 -9.45 0.29
CA HIS A 166 -10.90 -9.77 -0.92
C HIS A 166 -11.79 -9.91 -2.16
N ALA A 167 -12.93 -10.58 -2.07
CA ALA A 167 -13.86 -10.70 -3.19
C ALA A 167 -14.34 -9.35 -3.73
N GLY A 168 -14.50 -8.37 -2.85
CA GLY A 168 -14.82 -6.99 -3.24
C GLY A 168 -13.65 -6.27 -3.93
N PHE A 169 -12.41 -6.61 -3.58
CA PHE A 169 -11.22 -6.15 -4.29
C PHE A 169 -11.17 -6.74 -5.71
N ASP A 170 -11.30 -8.04 -5.86
CA ASP A 170 -11.30 -8.72 -7.17
C ASP A 170 -12.37 -8.16 -8.10
N ALA A 171 -13.58 -7.95 -7.60
CA ALA A 171 -14.68 -7.38 -8.37
C ALA A 171 -14.36 -5.96 -8.89
N ALA A 172 -13.51 -5.21 -8.17
CA ALA A 172 -13.11 -3.84 -8.54
C ALA A 172 -11.94 -3.81 -9.55
N GLN A 173 -11.27 -4.95 -9.83
CA GLN A 173 -10.13 -5.01 -10.75
C GLN A 173 -10.54 -4.96 -12.23
N THR A 174 -11.82 -5.11 -12.55
CA THR A 174 -12.30 -5.00 -13.92
C THR A 174 -12.46 -3.54 -14.32
N ALA A 175 -11.54 -3.03 -15.14
CA ALA A 175 -11.67 -1.69 -15.72
C ALA A 175 -12.83 -1.65 -16.70
N LYS A 176 -13.69 -0.63 -16.60
CA LYS A 176 -14.71 -0.36 -17.61
C LYS A 176 -14.06 0.13 -18.89
N ALA A 177 -14.56 -0.33 -20.04
CA ALA A 177 -14.11 0.16 -21.35
C ALA A 177 -14.19 1.68 -21.42
N GLN A 178 -13.17 2.31 -21.97
CA GLN A 178 -13.11 3.76 -22.11
C GLN A 178 -13.52 4.18 -23.53
N PRO A 179 -14.34 5.23 -23.66
CA PRO A 179 -14.75 5.76 -24.96
C PRO A 179 -13.64 6.64 -25.58
N SER A 180 -12.41 6.16 -25.60
CA SER A 180 -11.22 6.86 -26.08
C SER A 180 -10.52 6.00 -27.13
N PRO A 181 -9.78 6.59 -28.09
CA PRO A 181 -8.94 5.84 -29.03
C PRO A 181 -7.95 4.91 -28.34
N VAL A 182 -7.53 5.25 -27.11
CA VAL A 182 -6.65 4.42 -26.27
C VAL A 182 -7.38 4.08 -24.98
N ASP A 183 -7.62 2.79 -24.76
CA ASP A 183 -8.15 2.29 -23.50
C ASP A 183 -6.99 2.00 -22.52
N MET A 184 -6.82 2.88 -21.53
CA MET A 184 -5.77 2.76 -20.53
C MET A 184 -5.94 1.52 -19.65
N GLY A 185 -7.13 0.98 -19.48
CA GLY A 185 -7.35 -0.29 -18.80
C GLY A 185 -6.73 -1.46 -19.58
N VAL A 186 -6.84 -1.45 -20.91
CA VAL A 186 -6.17 -2.42 -21.80
C VAL A 186 -4.66 -2.23 -21.73
N VAL A 187 -4.16 -0.99 -21.86
CA VAL A 187 -2.72 -0.70 -21.77
C VAL A 187 -2.13 -1.21 -20.45
N THR A 188 -2.77 -0.88 -19.33
CA THR A 188 -2.28 -1.28 -18.00
C THR A 188 -2.22 -2.81 -17.85
N ARG A 189 -3.26 -3.53 -18.28
CA ARG A 189 -3.28 -5.01 -18.23
C ARG A 189 -2.24 -5.62 -19.17
N THR A 190 -2.04 -5.05 -20.35
CA THR A 190 -1.02 -5.54 -21.30
C THR A 190 0.38 -5.36 -20.71
N VAL A 191 0.68 -4.20 -20.14
CA VAL A 191 1.95 -3.95 -19.45
C VAL A 191 2.12 -4.94 -18.29
N GLN A 192 1.09 -5.10 -17.45
CA GLN A 192 1.12 -6.05 -16.33
C GLN A 192 1.48 -7.48 -16.79
N ALA A 193 0.89 -7.95 -17.88
CA ALA A 193 1.11 -9.30 -18.40
C ALA A 193 2.53 -9.50 -18.96
N MET A 194 3.21 -8.41 -19.32
CA MET A 194 4.58 -8.44 -19.87
C MET A 194 5.66 -8.23 -18.80
N LEU A 195 5.29 -7.78 -17.60
CA LEU A 195 6.26 -7.48 -16.55
C LEU A 195 6.87 -8.73 -15.95
N PRO A 196 8.22 -8.78 -15.80
CA PRO A 196 8.87 -9.79 -14.97
C PRO A 196 8.40 -9.76 -13.52
N ALA A 197 8.59 -10.89 -12.84
CA ALA A 197 8.17 -11.05 -11.44
C ALA A 197 8.87 -10.09 -10.46
N ASP A 198 10.00 -9.50 -10.88
CA ASP A 198 10.79 -8.57 -10.08
C ASP A 198 10.80 -7.13 -10.66
N ALA A 199 9.91 -6.81 -11.58
CA ALA A 199 9.86 -5.49 -12.21
C ALA A 199 9.67 -4.36 -11.19
N ILE A 200 10.17 -3.18 -11.56
CA ILE A 200 9.95 -1.93 -10.82
C ILE A 200 9.06 -1.04 -11.68
N VAL A 201 7.94 -0.61 -11.13
CA VAL A 201 7.04 0.35 -11.77
C VAL A 201 7.21 1.69 -11.07
N THR A 202 7.32 2.77 -11.85
CA THR A 202 7.33 4.12 -11.30
C THR A 202 6.22 4.94 -11.91
N ASN A 203 5.72 5.93 -11.20
CA ASN A 203 4.80 6.89 -11.76
C ASN A 203 4.91 8.25 -11.07
N GLY A 204 4.52 9.29 -11.79
CA GLY A 204 4.35 10.62 -11.22
C GLY A 204 2.93 10.86 -10.69
N ALA A 205 2.40 12.06 -10.89
CA ALA A 205 1.07 12.44 -10.45
C ALA A 205 0.24 13.02 -11.61
N GLY A 206 -1.03 12.68 -11.61
CA GLY A 206 -2.01 13.07 -12.62
C GLY A 206 -3.07 11.98 -12.81
N ASN A 207 -4.06 12.25 -13.65
CA ASN A 207 -5.15 11.30 -13.91
C ASN A 207 -4.65 9.95 -14.46
N PHE A 208 -3.55 9.95 -15.23
CA PHE A 208 -2.95 8.73 -15.75
C PHE A 208 -2.50 7.77 -14.64
N ALA A 209 -2.06 8.30 -13.49
CA ALA A 209 -1.56 7.50 -12.37
C ALA A 209 -2.63 6.63 -11.71
N ILE A 210 -3.92 6.94 -11.92
CA ILE A 210 -5.01 6.10 -11.41
C ILE A 210 -4.96 4.70 -12.03
N TRP A 211 -4.55 4.57 -13.29
CA TRP A 211 -4.55 3.30 -13.99
C TRP A 211 -3.56 2.29 -13.40
N PRO A 212 -2.25 2.57 -13.29
CA PRO A 212 -1.33 1.63 -12.65
C PRO A 212 -1.64 1.45 -11.15
N ASN A 213 -2.04 2.50 -10.44
CA ASN A 213 -2.30 2.41 -9.01
C ASN A 213 -3.58 1.64 -8.67
N LYS A 214 -4.54 1.50 -9.59
CA LYS A 214 -5.80 0.80 -9.33
C LYS A 214 -5.84 -0.59 -9.97
N PHE A 215 -5.26 -0.75 -11.16
CA PHE A 215 -5.45 -1.94 -11.98
C PHE A 215 -4.19 -2.79 -12.17
N MET A 216 -3.02 -2.34 -11.69
CA MET A 216 -1.85 -3.22 -11.59
C MET A 216 -1.86 -3.95 -10.26
N GLN A 217 -1.45 -5.20 -10.31
CA GLN A 217 -1.25 -6.06 -9.14
C GLN A 217 0.25 -6.29 -8.95
N PHE A 218 0.74 -5.99 -7.78
CA PHE A 218 2.15 -6.16 -7.42
C PHE A 218 2.33 -7.46 -6.64
N SER A 219 3.16 -8.35 -7.15
CA SER A 219 3.61 -9.53 -6.44
C SER A 219 4.68 -9.16 -5.40
N GLN A 220 5.03 -10.13 -4.54
CA GLN A 220 5.98 -9.93 -3.44
C GLN A 220 7.32 -9.28 -3.86
N HIS A 221 7.82 -9.53 -5.07
CA HIS A 221 9.12 -9.05 -5.55
C HIS A 221 9.03 -7.79 -6.42
N GLN A 222 7.88 -7.48 -6.97
CA GLN A 222 7.65 -6.24 -7.71
C GLN A 222 7.63 -5.04 -6.78
N ARG A 223 7.97 -3.87 -7.32
CA ARG A 223 8.02 -2.61 -6.55
C ARG A 223 7.31 -1.49 -7.27
N LEU A 224 6.69 -0.63 -6.47
CA LEU A 224 6.09 0.62 -6.92
C LEU A 224 6.85 1.80 -6.31
N LEU A 225 7.34 2.70 -7.14
CA LEU A 225 7.90 3.98 -6.72
C LEU A 225 6.97 5.10 -7.19
N ALA A 226 6.27 5.72 -6.26
CA ALA A 226 5.31 6.76 -6.54
C ALA A 226 5.38 7.89 -5.51
N PRO A 227 5.12 9.16 -5.89
CA PRO A 227 5.29 10.29 -5.00
C PRO A 227 4.21 10.32 -3.93
N GLN A 228 4.59 10.19 -2.67
CA GLN A 228 3.67 10.22 -1.52
C GLN A 228 2.99 11.59 -1.34
N SER A 229 3.67 12.66 -1.77
CA SER A 229 3.13 14.02 -1.77
C SER A 229 2.16 14.29 -2.93
N GLY A 230 2.04 13.37 -3.90
CA GLY A 230 1.28 13.63 -5.12
C GLY A 230 1.97 14.59 -6.09
N ALA A 231 3.30 14.80 -5.97
CA ALA A 231 4.05 15.69 -6.82
C ALA A 231 4.21 15.12 -8.24
N MET A 232 4.00 15.97 -9.25
CA MET A 232 4.35 15.69 -10.64
C MET A 232 5.88 15.69 -10.81
N GLY A 233 6.37 15.03 -11.87
CA GLY A 233 7.79 14.98 -12.22
C GLY A 233 8.61 13.93 -11.49
N TYR A 234 8.03 13.16 -10.58
CA TYR A 234 8.72 12.13 -9.80
C TYR A 234 9.08 10.88 -10.61
N GLY A 235 8.18 10.46 -11.52
CA GLY A 235 8.23 9.13 -12.13
C GLY A 235 9.51 8.85 -12.91
N LEU A 236 9.95 9.78 -13.77
CA LEU A 236 11.13 9.62 -14.60
C LEU A 236 12.44 9.58 -13.78
N PRO A 237 12.73 10.54 -12.87
CA PRO A 237 13.93 10.46 -12.03
C PRO A 237 13.98 9.18 -11.18
N ALA A 238 12.83 8.76 -10.64
CA ALA A 238 12.74 7.53 -9.86
C ALA A 238 13.03 6.28 -10.72
N ALA A 239 12.57 6.26 -11.99
CA ALA A 239 12.87 5.17 -12.91
C ALA A 239 14.37 5.10 -13.27
N ILE A 240 14.97 6.25 -13.49
CA ILE A 240 16.42 6.33 -13.76
C ILE A 240 17.22 5.84 -12.54
N ALA A 241 16.90 6.34 -11.35
CA ALA A 241 17.54 5.91 -10.11
C ALA A 241 17.39 4.41 -9.87
N ALA A 242 16.18 3.87 -10.07
CA ALA A 242 15.93 2.44 -9.96
C ALA A 242 16.75 1.62 -10.96
N LYS A 243 16.93 2.12 -12.19
CA LYS A 243 17.70 1.45 -13.22
C LYS A 243 19.22 1.54 -12.97
N VAL A 244 19.69 2.59 -12.32
CA VAL A 244 21.09 2.71 -11.86
C VAL A 244 21.37 1.71 -10.74
N GLU A 245 20.48 1.62 -9.76
CA GLU A 245 20.64 0.72 -8.60
C GLU A 245 20.45 -0.75 -8.99
N TYR A 246 19.52 -1.04 -9.90
CA TYR A 246 19.18 -2.40 -10.34
C TYR A 246 19.25 -2.50 -11.87
N PRO A 247 20.45 -2.51 -12.47
CA PRO A 247 20.64 -2.44 -13.91
C PRO A 247 19.99 -3.61 -14.68
N GLU A 248 19.86 -4.80 -14.06
CA GLU A 248 19.27 -5.98 -14.71
C GLU A 248 17.75 -6.04 -14.60
N ARG A 249 17.12 -5.30 -13.67
CA ARG A 249 15.66 -5.35 -13.50
C ARG A 249 14.95 -4.54 -14.58
N CYS A 250 13.78 -5.01 -14.98
CA CYS A 250 12.86 -4.24 -15.83
C CYS A 250 12.30 -3.06 -15.01
N VAL A 251 12.45 -1.84 -15.54
CA VAL A 251 11.91 -0.62 -14.92
C VAL A 251 10.99 0.06 -15.92
N VAL A 252 9.72 0.25 -15.54
CA VAL A 252 8.69 0.90 -16.36
C VAL A 252 8.14 2.13 -15.64
N CYS A 253 8.20 3.27 -16.31
CA CYS A 253 7.65 4.53 -15.84
C CYS A 253 6.35 4.86 -16.55
N PHE A 254 5.28 5.09 -15.80
CA PHE A 254 4.07 5.74 -16.31
C PHE A 254 4.18 7.24 -16.02
N ALA A 255 4.10 8.05 -17.06
CA ALA A 255 4.14 9.50 -16.97
C ALA A 255 3.02 10.14 -17.79
N GLY A 256 2.43 11.21 -17.30
CA GLY A 256 1.60 12.08 -18.13
C GLY A 256 2.49 13.00 -18.97
N ASP A 257 1.95 13.61 -20.00
CA ASP A 257 2.67 14.57 -20.85
C ASP A 257 3.30 15.73 -20.02
N GLY A 258 2.49 16.42 -19.22
CA GLY A 258 2.97 17.49 -18.34
C GLY A 258 3.87 16.99 -17.21
N ASP A 259 3.58 15.82 -16.64
CA ASP A 259 4.40 15.16 -15.61
C ASP A 259 5.79 14.83 -16.12
N PHE A 260 5.87 14.29 -17.35
CA PHE A 260 7.14 13.99 -18.01
C PHE A 260 7.96 15.26 -18.30
N GLN A 261 7.32 16.32 -18.79
CA GLN A 261 7.99 17.56 -19.16
C GLN A 261 8.64 18.27 -17.98
N MET A 262 8.18 18.06 -16.75
CA MET A 262 8.77 18.69 -15.56
C MET A 262 10.23 18.29 -15.35
N ASN A 263 10.61 17.07 -15.70
CA ASN A 263 11.95 16.53 -15.49
C ASN A 263 12.50 15.77 -16.71
N CYS A 264 12.04 16.10 -17.93
CA CYS A 264 12.50 15.43 -19.15
C CYS A 264 14.01 15.60 -19.40
N GLN A 265 14.66 16.65 -18.87
CA GLN A 265 16.09 16.88 -18.92
C GLN A 265 16.89 15.76 -18.22
N GLU A 266 16.28 15.00 -17.32
CA GLU A 266 16.89 13.83 -16.66
C GLU A 266 17.22 12.68 -17.64
N LEU A 267 16.69 12.73 -18.87
CA LEU A 267 17.15 11.82 -19.93
C LEU A 267 18.64 11.98 -20.23
N GLY A 268 19.22 13.18 -20.00
CA GLY A 268 20.66 13.40 -20.05
C GLY A 268 21.42 12.60 -18.98
N ALA A 269 20.90 12.59 -17.75
CA ALA A 269 21.46 11.78 -16.67
C ALA A 269 21.31 10.26 -16.95
N ALA A 270 20.18 9.85 -17.51
CA ALA A 270 19.95 8.47 -17.94
C ALA A 270 20.99 8.02 -18.98
N LEU A 271 21.27 8.88 -19.96
CA LEU A 271 22.29 8.60 -20.98
C LEU A 271 23.69 8.45 -20.37
N GLN A 272 24.10 9.37 -19.50
CA GLN A 272 25.38 9.31 -18.81
C GLN A 272 25.55 8.06 -17.95
N ALA A 273 24.49 7.68 -17.22
CA ALA A 273 24.49 6.51 -16.35
C ALA A 273 24.22 5.20 -17.10
N GLN A 274 24.01 5.24 -18.42
CA GLN A 274 23.59 4.10 -19.23
C GLN A 274 22.31 3.41 -18.71
N ALA A 275 21.49 4.15 -17.96
CA ALA A 275 20.22 3.68 -17.44
C ALA A 275 19.14 3.72 -18.55
N ARG A 276 18.46 2.59 -18.78
CA ARG A 276 17.48 2.44 -19.86
C ARG A 276 16.10 2.00 -19.31
N PRO A 277 15.38 2.87 -18.58
CA PRO A 277 14.00 2.59 -18.21
C PRO A 277 13.09 2.66 -19.45
N ILE A 278 11.98 1.94 -19.41
CA ILE A 278 10.88 2.07 -20.38
C ILE A 278 9.97 3.19 -19.87
N VAL A 279 9.71 4.20 -20.69
CA VAL A 279 8.84 5.31 -20.32
C VAL A 279 7.59 5.30 -21.20
N LEU A 280 6.43 5.14 -20.57
CA LEU A 280 5.12 5.21 -21.20
C LEU A 280 4.53 6.59 -20.93
N ILE A 281 4.48 7.43 -21.96
CA ILE A 281 3.92 8.78 -21.86
C ILE A 281 2.44 8.73 -22.27
N VAL A 282 1.56 9.02 -21.32
CA VAL A 282 0.12 9.14 -21.55
C VAL A 282 -0.17 10.57 -21.94
N ASN A 283 -0.37 10.78 -23.24
CA ASN A 283 -0.68 12.09 -23.82
C ASN A 283 -2.18 12.21 -24.09
N LYS A 284 -2.74 13.37 -23.84
CA LYS A 284 -4.16 13.67 -24.13
C LYS A 284 -4.36 14.11 -25.56
#